data_40dd68afd1fbb90d1b0238cfdc06435b
#
_entry.id   40dd68afd1fbb90d1b0238cfdc06435b
#
_cell.length_a   1.000
_cell.length_b   1.000
_cell.length_c   1.000
_cell.angle_alpha   90.00
_cell.angle_beta   90.00
_cell.angle_gamma   90.00
#
_symmetry.space_group_name_H-M   'P 1'
#
loop_
_entity.id
_entity.type
_entity.pdbx_description
1 polymer ?
#
loop_
_entity_poly.entity_id
_entity_poly.type
_entity_poly.pdbx_seq_one_letter_code
_entity_poly.pdbx_strand_id
1 'polypeptide(L)'
;MIINGVRFKLKDGREAILRSPREEDVESTLEYLAISAGETDYLLRYPEECGKYTPEGEKKLFEQKNESPYEAMIMCIVEGKVVGNCGISFFNGIKTKHRATVAIALIRDFWNQGIGTKMFEEMIRLAESREEVMQLELEFVEGNARARHLYEKMGFRITGVRPNAIRLKDGTLLNEYMMIKEIRR
;
A
#
# COMPACT_ATOMS: atom_id res chain seq x y z
N MET A 1 -8.48 9.44 7.61
CA MET A 1 -8.84 8.55 8.77
C MET A 1 -7.58 8.23 9.54
N ILE A 2 -7.57 8.46 10.84
CA ILE A 2 -6.41 8.19 11.70
C ILE A 2 -6.53 6.79 12.29
N ILE A 3 -5.46 6.01 12.23
CA ILE A 3 -5.34 4.73 12.92
C ILE A 3 -4.38 4.84 14.12
N ASN A 4 -4.70 4.12 15.18
CA ASN A 4 -3.82 3.99 16.33
C ASN A 4 -2.61 3.11 15.98
N GLY A 5 -1.47 3.38 16.62
CA GLY A 5 -0.24 2.63 16.37
C GLY A 5 -0.34 1.16 16.74
N VAL A 6 0.00 0.27 15.82
CA VAL A 6 0.10 -1.17 16.03
C VAL A 6 1.58 -1.56 16.05
N ARG A 7 2.09 -1.95 17.22
CA ARG A 7 3.49 -2.39 17.40
C ARG A 7 3.60 -3.89 17.20
N PHE A 8 4.68 -4.32 16.56
CA PHE A 8 5.01 -5.74 16.39
C PHE A 8 6.50 -5.93 16.21
N LYS A 9 6.97 -7.16 16.38
CA LYS A 9 8.37 -7.53 16.14
C LYS A 9 8.54 -8.09 14.75
N LEU A 10 9.59 -7.64 14.07
CA LEU A 10 10.08 -8.22 12.84
C LEU A 10 10.72 -9.61 13.13
N LYS A 11 10.93 -10.40 12.09
CA LYS A 11 11.60 -11.71 12.25
C LYS A 11 13.05 -11.60 12.73
N ASP A 12 13.70 -10.48 12.43
CA ASP A 12 15.07 -10.19 12.89
C ASP A 12 15.13 -9.61 14.32
N GLY A 13 13.97 -9.45 14.97
CA GLY A 13 13.83 -8.97 16.35
C GLY A 13 13.63 -7.48 16.51
N ARG A 14 13.84 -6.66 15.46
CA ARG A 14 13.57 -5.21 15.51
C ARG A 14 12.08 -4.94 15.73
N GLU A 15 11.80 -3.81 16.37
CA GLU A 15 10.42 -3.35 16.51
C GLU A 15 9.98 -2.52 15.32
N ALA A 16 8.74 -2.73 14.90
CA ALA A 16 8.07 -1.94 13.89
C ALA A 16 6.74 -1.39 14.44
N ILE A 17 6.31 -0.26 13.91
CA ILE A 17 4.99 0.31 14.20
C ILE A 17 4.27 0.64 12.88
N LEU A 18 3.02 0.21 12.77
CA LEU A 18 2.09 0.68 11.75
C LEU A 18 1.24 1.79 12.34
N ARG A 19 1.23 2.96 11.72
CA ARG A 19 0.42 4.11 12.16
C ARG A 19 0.11 5.07 11.02
N SER A 20 -0.85 5.95 11.22
CA SER A 20 -1.06 7.07 10.31
C SER A 20 0.18 7.96 10.20
N PRO A 21 0.43 8.59 9.03
CA PRO A 21 1.55 9.49 8.81
C PRO A 21 1.47 10.72 9.72
N ARG A 22 2.64 11.26 10.06
CA ARG A 22 2.81 12.49 10.83
C ARG A 22 3.75 13.45 10.10
N GLU A 23 3.73 14.71 10.44
CA GLU A 23 4.63 15.72 9.86
C GLU A 23 6.11 15.33 9.99
N GLU A 24 6.50 14.72 11.10
CA GLU A 24 7.87 14.23 11.35
C GLU A 24 8.34 13.13 10.38
N ASP A 25 7.41 12.49 9.67
CA ASP A 25 7.72 11.42 8.71
C ASP A 25 8.04 11.91 7.30
N VAL A 26 7.84 13.20 7.03
CA VAL A 26 7.90 13.76 5.67
C VAL A 26 9.25 13.49 5.01
N GLU A 27 10.36 13.85 5.66
CA GLU A 27 11.70 13.64 5.09
C GLU A 27 11.99 12.16 4.84
N SER A 28 11.70 11.31 5.84
CA SER A 28 11.89 9.87 5.72
C SER A 28 10.98 9.24 4.65
N THR A 29 9.80 9.82 4.42
CA THR A 29 8.92 9.39 3.32
C THR A 29 9.52 9.71 1.96
N LEU A 30 10.08 10.89 1.77
CA LEU A 30 10.75 11.26 0.52
C LEU A 30 11.94 10.34 0.22
N GLU A 31 12.76 10.01 1.23
CA GLU A 31 13.83 9.01 1.12
C GLU A 31 13.27 7.64 0.69
N TYR A 32 12.23 7.16 1.39
CA TYR A 32 11.55 5.91 1.09
C TYR A 32 11.00 5.87 -0.34
N LEU A 33 10.36 6.94 -0.81
CA LEU A 33 9.81 7.02 -2.17
C LEU A 33 10.91 6.87 -3.23
N ALA A 34 12.06 7.54 -3.05
CA ALA A 34 13.19 7.45 -3.95
C ALA A 34 13.81 6.04 -3.97
N ILE A 35 14.05 5.45 -2.78
CA ILE A 35 14.61 4.11 -2.66
C ILE A 35 13.68 3.08 -3.33
N SER A 36 12.39 3.08 -2.95
CA SER A 36 11.44 2.08 -3.45
C SER A 36 11.23 2.17 -4.96
N ALA A 37 11.28 3.36 -5.55
CA ALA A 37 11.19 3.54 -7.00
C ALA A 37 12.38 2.94 -7.75
N GLY A 38 13.58 2.94 -7.15
CA GLY A 38 14.79 2.37 -7.75
C GLY A 38 14.93 0.85 -7.59
N GLU A 39 14.13 0.23 -6.75
CA GLU A 39 14.29 -1.19 -6.41
C GLU A 39 13.47 -2.14 -7.29
N THR A 40 12.48 -1.63 -8.05
CA THR A 40 11.55 -2.49 -8.79
C THR A 40 10.82 -1.76 -9.90
N ASP A 41 10.51 -2.47 -10.99
CA ASP A 41 9.64 -2.01 -12.09
C ASP A 41 8.14 -2.19 -11.78
N TYR A 42 7.79 -2.68 -10.60
CA TYR A 42 6.39 -2.95 -10.22
C TYR A 42 5.68 -1.76 -9.57
N LEU A 43 6.40 -0.67 -9.27
CA LEU A 43 5.82 0.61 -8.87
C LEU A 43 5.68 1.52 -10.10
N LEU A 44 4.54 2.23 -10.20
CA LEU A 44 4.23 3.06 -11.37
C LEU A 44 4.95 4.43 -11.33
N ARG A 45 6.18 4.46 -10.84
CA ARG A 45 7.08 5.62 -10.84
C ARG A 45 8.52 5.19 -10.96
N TYR A 46 9.28 5.95 -11.69
CA TYR A 46 10.73 5.81 -11.76
C TYR A 46 11.43 6.76 -10.78
N PRO A 47 12.70 6.50 -10.40
CA PRO A 47 13.44 7.38 -9.48
C PRO A 47 13.50 8.83 -9.93
N GLU A 48 13.68 9.11 -11.22
CA GLU A 48 13.73 10.46 -11.76
C GLU A 48 12.41 11.23 -11.66
N GLU A 49 11.29 10.53 -11.45
CA GLU A 49 10.00 11.17 -11.20
C GLU A 49 9.82 11.57 -9.73
N CYS A 50 10.68 11.10 -8.83
CA CYS A 50 10.55 11.38 -7.40
C CYS A 50 10.82 12.85 -7.07
N GLY A 51 11.52 13.59 -7.92
CA GLY A 51 11.74 15.04 -7.75
C GLY A 51 10.46 15.89 -7.72
N LYS A 52 9.33 15.33 -8.14
CA LYS A 52 8.01 16.01 -8.03
C LYS A 52 7.43 15.97 -6.62
N TYR A 53 7.91 15.09 -5.76
CA TYR A 53 7.46 15.01 -4.38
C TYR A 53 8.24 16.03 -3.53
N THR A 54 7.52 16.94 -2.90
CA THR A 54 8.10 18.00 -2.07
C THR A 54 7.67 17.84 -0.61
N PRO A 55 8.44 18.35 0.35
CA PRO A 55 8.06 18.30 1.76
C PRO A 55 6.66 18.88 2.01
N GLU A 56 6.35 20.01 1.40
CA GLU A 56 5.04 20.66 1.51
C GLU A 56 3.92 19.81 0.90
N GLY A 57 4.21 19.16 -0.24
CA GLY A 57 3.28 18.26 -0.92
C GLY A 57 2.93 17.04 -0.07
N GLU A 58 3.96 16.38 0.50
CA GLU A 58 3.78 15.23 1.37
C GLU A 58 3.06 15.61 2.69
N LYS A 59 3.41 16.73 3.32
CA LYS A 59 2.70 17.23 4.50
C LYS A 59 1.21 17.41 4.22
N LYS A 60 0.88 18.09 3.12
CA LYS A 60 -0.51 18.30 2.69
C LYS A 60 -1.22 16.98 2.38
N LEU A 61 -0.53 16.03 1.74
CA LEU A 61 -1.07 14.69 1.50
C LEU A 61 -1.41 13.98 2.81
N PHE A 62 -0.52 14.03 3.81
CA PHE A 62 -0.74 13.41 5.11
C PHE A 62 -1.95 14.00 5.83
N GLU A 63 -2.07 15.33 5.83
CA GLU A 63 -3.23 16.02 6.38
C GLU A 63 -4.52 15.55 5.69
N GLN A 64 -4.56 15.56 4.37
CA GLN A 64 -5.72 15.11 3.59
C GLN A 64 -6.10 13.65 3.89
N LYS A 65 -5.12 12.74 3.95
CA LYS A 65 -5.36 11.32 4.24
C LYS A 65 -5.85 11.12 5.68
N ASN A 66 -5.31 11.85 6.64
CA ASN A 66 -5.71 11.77 8.04
C ASN A 66 -7.12 12.33 8.28
N GLU A 67 -7.51 13.37 7.57
CA GLU A 67 -8.85 13.98 7.66
C GLU A 67 -9.91 13.22 6.87
N SER A 68 -9.53 12.48 5.83
CA SER A 68 -10.46 11.77 4.97
C SER A 68 -11.27 10.72 5.75
N PRO A 69 -12.61 10.70 5.63
CA PRO A 69 -13.42 9.61 6.17
C PRO A 69 -13.40 8.35 5.30
N TYR A 70 -12.88 8.45 4.07
CA TYR A 70 -12.90 7.37 3.08
C TYR A 70 -11.53 6.78 2.76
N GLU A 71 -10.47 7.29 3.38
CA GLU A 71 -9.11 6.82 3.12
C GLU A 71 -8.32 6.69 4.41
N ALA A 72 -7.48 5.67 4.49
CA ALA A 72 -6.45 5.56 5.50
C ALA A 72 -5.10 5.32 4.83
N MET A 73 -4.10 6.11 5.20
CA MET A 73 -2.70 5.89 4.86
C MET A 73 -1.98 5.40 6.10
N ILE A 74 -1.22 4.33 5.96
CA ILE A 74 -0.55 3.64 7.05
C ILE A 74 0.94 3.54 6.73
N MET A 75 1.78 4.14 7.55
CA MET A 75 3.23 4.04 7.46
C MET A 75 3.74 2.88 8.30
N CYS A 76 4.74 2.17 7.81
CA CYS A 76 5.56 1.26 8.62
C CYS A 76 6.84 1.99 9.01
N ILE A 77 7.03 2.14 10.31
CA ILE A 77 8.20 2.81 10.89
C ILE A 77 9.05 1.76 11.59
N VAL A 78 10.33 1.73 11.27
CA VAL A 78 11.36 0.92 11.95
C VAL A 78 12.52 1.84 12.30
N GLU A 79 12.96 1.85 13.56
CA GLU A 79 14.07 2.69 14.04
C GLU A 79 13.92 4.16 13.62
N GLY A 80 12.70 4.68 13.67
CA GLY A 80 12.37 6.08 13.32
C GLY A 80 12.30 6.38 11.82
N LYS A 81 12.48 5.38 10.95
CA LYS A 81 12.45 5.56 9.49
C LYS A 81 11.22 4.91 8.86
N VAL A 82 10.68 5.56 7.84
CA VAL A 82 9.65 4.99 6.97
C VAL A 82 10.29 3.92 6.08
N VAL A 83 9.82 2.68 6.21
CA VAL A 83 10.33 1.54 5.43
C VAL A 83 9.30 1.01 4.44
N GLY A 84 8.10 1.53 4.51
CA GLY A 84 7.00 1.19 3.62
C GLY A 84 5.71 1.88 4.00
N ASN A 85 4.75 1.81 3.11
CA ASN A 85 3.40 2.27 3.37
C ASN A 85 2.37 1.33 2.75
N CYS A 86 1.16 1.39 3.29
CA CYS A 86 -0.02 0.83 2.68
C CYS A 86 -1.20 1.78 2.83
N GLY A 87 -2.26 1.53 2.11
CA GLY A 87 -3.44 2.35 2.19
C GLY A 87 -4.69 1.60 1.78
N ILE A 88 -5.82 2.06 2.29
CA ILE A 88 -7.15 1.63 1.89
C ILE A 88 -7.97 2.84 1.50
N SER A 89 -8.70 2.73 0.37
CA SER A 89 -9.61 3.76 -0.12
C SER A 89 -10.99 3.15 -0.33
N PHE A 90 -11.97 3.66 0.38
CA PHE A 90 -13.38 3.24 0.32
C PHE A 90 -14.13 4.02 -0.74
N PHE A 91 -14.85 3.33 -1.61
CA PHE A 91 -15.75 4.00 -2.53
C PHE A 91 -16.95 4.59 -1.79
N ASN A 92 -17.38 5.79 -2.16
CA ASN A 92 -18.48 6.50 -1.50
C ASN A 92 -19.76 6.61 -2.36
N GLY A 93 -19.73 6.14 -3.60
CA GLY A 93 -20.90 6.14 -4.48
C GLY A 93 -21.93 5.11 -4.04
N ILE A 94 -23.22 5.43 -4.15
CA ILE A 94 -24.34 4.55 -3.71
C ILE A 94 -24.22 3.12 -4.25
N LYS A 95 -23.79 2.96 -5.52
CA LYS A 95 -23.65 1.65 -6.17
C LYS A 95 -22.30 0.99 -5.94
N THR A 96 -21.34 1.67 -5.32
CA THR A 96 -19.95 1.20 -5.23
C THR A 96 -19.41 1.16 -3.79
N LYS A 97 -20.14 1.71 -2.79
CA LYS A 97 -19.71 1.79 -1.40
C LYS A 97 -19.43 0.44 -0.73
N HIS A 98 -19.82 -0.66 -1.36
CA HIS A 98 -19.50 -2.02 -0.89
C HIS A 98 -18.07 -2.45 -1.24
N ARG A 99 -17.29 -1.59 -1.92
CA ARG A 99 -15.95 -1.87 -2.41
C ARG A 99 -14.93 -0.94 -1.75
N ALA A 100 -13.71 -1.45 -1.58
CA ALA A 100 -12.55 -0.64 -1.23
C ALA A 100 -11.32 -1.14 -1.98
N THR A 101 -10.40 -0.24 -2.33
CA THR A 101 -9.11 -0.60 -2.91
C THR A 101 -8.01 -0.55 -1.88
N VAL A 102 -7.01 -1.42 -2.01
CA VAL A 102 -5.83 -1.46 -1.16
C VAL A 102 -4.55 -1.42 -1.98
N ALA A 103 -3.53 -0.79 -1.44
CA ALA A 103 -2.20 -0.72 -2.03
C ALA A 103 -1.12 -0.87 -0.96
N ILE A 104 0.04 -1.39 -1.34
CA ILE A 104 1.17 -1.61 -0.44
C ILE A 104 2.49 -1.45 -1.20
N ALA A 105 3.48 -0.85 -0.54
CA ALA A 105 4.86 -0.87 -1.00
C ALA A 105 5.82 -0.91 0.20
N LEU A 106 6.94 -1.62 0.04
CA LEU A 106 8.00 -1.79 1.04
C LEU A 106 9.36 -1.74 0.35
N ILE A 107 10.34 -1.12 0.95
CA ILE A 107 11.72 -1.21 0.48
C ILE A 107 12.28 -2.62 0.69
N ARG A 108 13.21 -3.02 -0.18
CA ARG A 108 13.71 -4.40 -0.32
C ARG A 108 14.30 -4.97 0.96
N ASP A 109 15.04 -4.18 1.70
CA ASP A 109 15.72 -4.59 2.95
C ASP A 109 14.75 -5.07 4.04
N PHE A 110 13.49 -4.69 3.93
CA PHE A 110 12.44 -5.07 4.88
C PHE A 110 11.47 -6.14 4.32
N TRP A 111 11.81 -6.74 3.18
CA TRP A 111 11.03 -7.85 2.66
C TRP A 111 11.19 -9.10 3.53
N ASN A 112 10.17 -9.96 3.52
CA ASN A 112 10.11 -11.21 4.28
C ASN A 112 10.14 -11.07 5.81
N GLN A 113 10.06 -9.86 6.36
CA GLN A 113 10.03 -9.58 7.80
C GLN A 113 8.63 -9.68 8.44
N GLY A 114 7.61 -10.02 7.67
CA GLY A 114 6.22 -10.12 8.14
C GLY A 114 5.42 -8.82 8.01
N ILE A 115 6.04 -7.71 7.64
CA ILE A 115 5.41 -6.38 7.54
C ILE A 115 4.20 -6.40 6.61
N GLY A 116 4.35 -6.94 5.40
CA GLY A 116 3.25 -6.99 4.43
C GLY A 116 2.01 -7.71 4.95
N THR A 117 2.21 -8.81 5.69
CA THR A 117 1.09 -9.52 6.34
C THR A 117 0.40 -8.62 7.36
N LYS A 118 1.17 -7.95 8.23
CA LYS A 118 0.62 -7.02 9.24
C LYS A 118 -0.12 -5.84 8.62
N MET A 119 0.40 -5.28 7.54
CA MET A 119 -0.28 -4.22 6.79
C MET A 119 -1.62 -4.68 6.23
N PHE A 120 -1.68 -5.88 5.64
CA PHE A 120 -2.95 -6.43 5.15
C PHE A 120 -3.92 -6.76 6.27
N GLU A 121 -3.47 -7.32 7.39
CA GLU A 121 -4.31 -7.55 8.58
C GLU A 121 -4.99 -6.26 9.04
N GLU A 122 -4.25 -5.14 9.04
CA GLU A 122 -4.80 -3.85 9.45
C GLU A 122 -5.78 -3.27 8.41
N MET A 123 -5.47 -3.35 7.12
CA MET A 123 -6.40 -2.90 6.06
C MET A 123 -7.69 -3.73 6.04
N ILE A 124 -7.59 -5.05 6.25
CA ILE A 124 -8.74 -5.95 6.34
C ILE A 124 -9.60 -5.60 7.58
N ARG A 125 -8.97 -5.38 8.73
CA ARG A 125 -9.65 -4.95 9.95
C ARG A 125 -10.43 -3.64 9.75
N LEU A 126 -9.84 -2.67 9.05
CA LEU A 126 -10.52 -1.42 8.69
C LEU A 126 -11.71 -1.66 7.76
N ALA A 127 -11.58 -2.56 6.79
CA ALA A 127 -12.69 -2.92 5.91
C ALA A 127 -13.83 -3.62 6.68
N GLU A 128 -13.49 -4.55 7.57
CA GLU A 128 -14.45 -5.28 8.42
C GLU A 128 -15.18 -4.38 9.41
N SER A 129 -14.60 -3.25 9.81
CA SER A 129 -15.23 -2.27 10.69
C SER A 129 -16.36 -1.48 10.01
N ARG A 130 -16.51 -1.60 8.69
CA ARG A 130 -17.57 -0.94 7.89
C ARG A 130 -18.57 -1.97 7.38
N GLU A 131 -19.81 -1.88 7.84
CA GLU A 131 -20.86 -2.84 7.49
C GLU A 131 -21.14 -2.91 5.99
N GLU A 132 -21.04 -1.77 5.29
CA GLU A 132 -21.27 -1.68 3.86
C GLU A 132 -20.19 -2.30 3.00
N VAL A 133 -18.97 -2.53 3.52
CA VAL A 133 -17.85 -3.09 2.73
C VAL A 133 -17.95 -4.60 2.62
N MET A 134 -18.04 -5.08 1.38
CA MET A 134 -18.18 -6.50 1.06
C MET A 134 -16.93 -7.09 0.41
N GLN A 135 -16.10 -6.25 -0.24
CA GLN A 135 -14.90 -6.72 -0.92
C GLN A 135 -13.78 -5.69 -0.92
N LEU A 136 -12.55 -6.20 -0.91
CA LEU A 136 -11.31 -5.47 -1.17
C LEU A 136 -10.80 -5.81 -2.56
N GLU A 137 -10.22 -4.81 -3.23
CA GLU A 137 -9.67 -4.90 -4.57
C GLU A 137 -8.23 -4.41 -4.57
N LEU A 138 -7.41 -5.02 -5.41
CA LEU A 138 -6.06 -4.54 -5.69
C LEU A 138 -5.67 -4.89 -7.12
N GLU A 139 -4.63 -4.21 -7.60
CA GLU A 139 -3.99 -4.48 -8.87
C GLU A 139 -2.49 -4.71 -8.66
N PHE A 140 -1.87 -5.54 -9.49
CA PHE A 140 -0.43 -5.74 -9.46
C PHE A 140 0.13 -6.04 -10.86
N VAL A 141 1.36 -5.62 -11.08
CA VAL A 141 2.07 -5.76 -12.36
C VAL A 141 2.57 -7.19 -12.54
N GLU A 142 2.45 -7.70 -13.77
CA GLU A 142 2.99 -8.99 -14.20
C GLU A 142 4.45 -9.16 -13.77
N GLY A 143 4.81 -10.39 -13.36
CA GLY A 143 6.15 -10.72 -12.86
C GLY A 143 6.35 -10.49 -11.37
N ASN A 144 5.47 -9.74 -10.68
CA ASN A 144 5.56 -9.50 -9.24
C ASN A 144 5.09 -10.72 -8.42
N ALA A 145 5.83 -11.83 -8.52
CA ALA A 145 5.48 -13.09 -7.85
C ALA A 145 5.42 -12.97 -6.32
N ARG A 146 6.24 -12.10 -5.72
CA ARG A 146 6.23 -11.85 -4.27
C ARG A 146 4.91 -11.22 -3.82
N ALA A 147 4.48 -10.16 -4.50
CA ALA A 147 3.24 -9.50 -4.17
C ALA A 147 2.06 -10.45 -4.37
N ARG A 148 2.03 -11.17 -5.50
CA ARG A 148 1.02 -12.20 -5.78
C ARG A 148 0.92 -13.22 -4.65
N HIS A 149 2.05 -13.79 -4.22
CA HIS A 149 2.08 -14.76 -3.12
C HIS A 149 1.50 -14.18 -1.81
N LEU A 150 1.86 -12.93 -1.47
CA LEU A 150 1.29 -12.25 -0.30
C LEU A 150 -0.22 -12.08 -0.44
N TYR A 151 -0.71 -11.63 -1.60
CA TYR A 151 -2.13 -11.39 -1.83
C TYR A 151 -2.95 -12.70 -1.78
N GLU A 152 -2.47 -13.76 -2.42
CA GLU A 152 -3.09 -15.09 -2.35
C GLU A 152 -3.12 -15.61 -0.91
N LYS A 153 -2.03 -15.46 -0.13
CA LYS A 153 -1.98 -15.80 1.30
C LYS A 153 -3.02 -15.02 2.11
N MET A 154 -3.26 -13.75 1.75
CA MET A 154 -4.26 -12.90 2.43
C MET A 154 -5.70 -13.16 1.93
N GLY A 155 -5.90 -14.14 1.04
CA GLY A 155 -7.19 -14.58 0.56
C GLY A 155 -7.72 -13.82 -0.65
N PHE A 156 -6.85 -13.10 -1.36
CA PHE A 156 -7.21 -12.51 -2.65
C PHE A 156 -7.12 -13.55 -3.77
N ARG A 157 -7.99 -13.43 -4.76
CA ARG A 157 -7.97 -14.25 -5.98
C ARG A 157 -7.98 -13.38 -7.22
N ILE A 158 -7.33 -13.82 -8.29
CA ILE A 158 -7.34 -13.13 -9.59
C ILE A 158 -8.74 -13.15 -10.16
N THR A 159 -9.21 -12.02 -10.66
CA THR A 159 -10.53 -11.85 -11.29
C THR A 159 -10.45 -11.30 -12.69
N GLY A 160 -9.31 -10.78 -13.10
CA GLY A 160 -9.12 -10.26 -14.43
C GLY A 160 -7.68 -9.90 -14.72
N VAL A 161 -7.42 -9.63 -16.00
CA VAL A 161 -6.12 -9.16 -16.51
C VAL A 161 -6.40 -8.00 -17.46
N ARG A 162 -5.61 -6.93 -17.32
CA ARG A 162 -5.56 -5.83 -18.28
C ARG A 162 -4.29 -6.02 -19.13
N PRO A 163 -4.42 -6.41 -20.39
CA PRO A 163 -3.27 -6.61 -21.25
C PRO A 163 -2.54 -5.30 -21.53
N ASN A 164 -1.19 -5.37 -21.59
CA ASN A 164 -0.34 -4.24 -21.99
C ASN A 164 -0.59 -2.96 -21.16
N ALA A 165 -0.91 -3.11 -19.89
CA ALA A 165 -1.28 -2.00 -19.02
C ALA A 165 -0.09 -1.09 -18.67
N ILE A 166 1.11 -1.66 -18.62
CA ILE A 166 2.35 -0.98 -18.23
C ILE A 166 3.35 -1.09 -19.37
N ARG A 167 3.99 0.03 -19.70
CA ARG A 167 5.11 0.05 -20.65
C ARG A 167 6.37 0.51 -19.94
N LEU A 168 7.38 -0.34 -19.95
CA LEU A 168 8.71 -0.03 -19.42
C LEU A 168 9.50 0.86 -20.40
N LYS A 169 10.59 1.46 -19.92
CA LYS A 169 11.45 2.35 -20.72
C LYS A 169 12.07 1.67 -21.93
N ASP A 170 12.38 0.39 -21.83
CA ASP A 170 12.90 -0.43 -22.92
C ASP A 170 11.85 -0.83 -23.96
N GLY A 171 10.59 -0.43 -23.74
CA GLY A 171 9.45 -0.74 -24.60
C GLY A 171 8.71 -2.03 -24.22
N THR A 172 9.18 -2.79 -23.24
CA THR A 172 8.50 -4.01 -22.74
C THR A 172 7.10 -3.64 -22.25
N LEU A 173 6.11 -4.42 -22.70
CA LEU A 173 4.73 -4.29 -22.24
C LEU A 173 4.42 -5.37 -21.22
N LEU A 174 3.88 -4.97 -20.08
CA LEU A 174 3.49 -5.86 -18.99
C LEU A 174 1.97 -5.79 -18.77
N ASN A 175 1.41 -6.92 -18.42
CA ASN A 175 0.01 -7.00 -18.03
C ASN A 175 -0.16 -6.53 -16.57
N GLU A 176 -1.38 -6.13 -16.25
CA GLU A 176 -1.79 -5.85 -14.88
C GLU A 176 -2.89 -6.82 -14.46
N TYR A 177 -2.72 -7.46 -13.32
CA TYR A 177 -3.68 -8.40 -12.78
C TYR A 177 -4.56 -7.72 -11.74
N MET A 178 -5.87 -7.94 -11.84
CA MET A 178 -6.86 -7.51 -10.87
C MET A 178 -7.17 -8.65 -9.91
N MET A 179 -7.19 -8.35 -8.61
CA MET A 179 -7.57 -9.32 -7.59
C MET A 179 -8.64 -8.76 -6.67
N ILE A 180 -9.48 -9.66 -6.16
CA ILE A 180 -10.45 -9.34 -5.10
C ILE A 180 -10.32 -10.30 -3.93
N LYS A 181 -10.69 -9.78 -2.74
CA LYS A 181 -10.96 -10.55 -1.54
C LYS A 181 -12.37 -10.20 -1.05
N GLU A 182 -13.23 -11.21 -0.94
CA GLU A 182 -14.54 -11.05 -0.32
C GLU A 182 -14.38 -10.94 1.21
N ILE A 183 -15.00 -9.92 1.80
CA ILE A 183 -15.03 -9.69 3.25
C ILE A 183 -16.33 -10.23 3.82
N ARG A 184 -17.44 -9.96 3.13
CA ARG A 184 -18.78 -10.40 3.53
C ARG A 184 -19.57 -10.77 2.26
N ARG A 185 -20.50 -11.65 2.44
CA ARG A 185 -21.51 -12.01 1.43
C ARG A 185 -22.88 -11.55 1.86
#